data_05a2883994013b7796d2761fad37ba11
#
_entry.id   05a2883994013b7796d2761fad37ba11
#
_cell.length_a   1.000
_cell.length_b   1.000
_cell.length_c   1.000
_cell.angle_alpha   90.00
_cell.angle_beta   90.00
_cell.angle_gamma   90.00
#
_symmetry.space_group_name_H-M   'P 1'
#
loop_
_entity.id
_entity.type
_entity.pdbx_description
1 polymer ?
#
loop_
_entity_poly.entity_id
_entity_poly.type
_entity_poly.pdbx_seq_one_letter_code
_entity_poly.pdbx_strand_id
1 'polypeptide(L)'
;LDLHIPTQIVSNGEYLPPKQSNLQKKVEKRMVELADENAKYLGLSRRQFLQTSCGMATAFLAMNEIYGGGVFNVSKAEARDPELTLARTNELSGQFIFDDQTHFLRDDFPHDAILGLGEFAAEHWNPKLKEEGLSLTRYKFENYIAELWYRSDTKMALLSGAPFDDPTWWLLGNDQIVAARDMINDFAGTTRMLGHSVITPKQDGWMDEAERAMAELKPNSWKSYTIGDPLSPSKYPWRLDDEKVMYPFYEKSLKAGINT
;
A
#
# COMPACT_ATOMS: atom_id res chain seq x y z
N LEU A 1 -13.48 -18.23 -3.59
CA LEU A 1 -12.16 -18.75 -4.02
C LEU A 1 -11.14 -17.65 -3.81
N ASP A 2 -10.17 -17.92 -2.92
CA ASP A 2 -9.09 -16.98 -2.63
C ASP A 2 -8.04 -17.10 -3.75
N LEU A 3 -8.25 -16.41 -4.85
CA LEU A 3 -7.25 -16.28 -5.90
C LEU A 3 -6.21 -15.25 -5.48
N HIS A 4 -4.95 -15.44 -5.85
CA HIS A 4 -3.86 -14.50 -5.56
C HIS A 4 -4.08 -13.10 -6.13
N ILE A 5 -4.71 -13.03 -7.27
CA ILE A 5 -4.97 -11.77 -7.97
C ILE A 5 -6.48 -11.68 -8.18
N PRO A 6 -7.12 -10.61 -7.69
CA PRO A 6 -8.53 -10.37 -7.99
C PRO A 6 -8.71 -10.14 -9.49
N THR A 7 -9.68 -10.82 -10.09
CA THR A 7 -9.98 -10.68 -11.52
C THR A 7 -10.98 -9.57 -11.80
N GLN A 8 -11.40 -8.86 -10.80
CA GLN A 8 -12.35 -7.76 -10.82
C GLN A 8 -11.78 -6.54 -10.12
N ILE A 9 -12.31 -5.37 -10.45
CA ILE A 9 -11.99 -4.15 -9.71
C ILE A 9 -12.57 -4.29 -8.31
N VAL A 10 -11.72 -4.11 -7.30
CA VAL A 10 -12.10 -4.05 -5.89
C VAL A 10 -12.19 -2.61 -5.44
N SER A 11 -12.98 -2.34 -4.41
CA SER A 11 -13.17 -1.00 -3.85
C SER A 11 -12.93 -1.04 -2.34
N ASN A 12 -12.36 0.04 -1.83
CA ASN A 12 -12.27 0.30 -0.39
C ASN A 12 -13.59 0.83 0.22
N GLY A 13 -14.66 0.92 -0.57
CA GLY A 13 -15.97 1.42 -0.14
C GLY A 13 -16.28 2.86 -0.57
N GLU A 14 -15.32 3.60 -1.12
CA GLU A 14 -15.53 4.99 -1.58
C GLU A 14 -16.35 5.07 -2.87
N TYR A 15 -16.38 4.01 -3.64
CA TYR A 15 -17.18 3.93 -4.86
C TYR A 15 -17.71 2.52 -5.11
N LEU A 16 -18.75 2.40 -5.92
CA LEU A 16 -19.25 1.11 -6.37
C LEU A 16 -18.46 0.67 -7.61
N PRO A 17 -17.65 -0.39 -7.52
CA PRO A 17 -16.88 -0.86 -8.66
C PRO A 17 -17.81 -1.42 -9.74
N PRO A 18 -17.41 -1.35 -11.03
CA PRO A 18 -18.16 -1.98 -12.09
C PRO A 18 -18.25 -3.50 -11.88
N LYS A 19 -19.32 -4.10 -12.34
CA LYS A 19 -19.48 -5.56 -12.28
C LYS A 19 -18.37 -6.24 -13.06
N GLN A 20 -17.93 -7.40 -12.59
CA GLN A 20 -16.95 -8.23 -13.26
C GLN A 20 -17.36 -8.50 -14.72
N SER A 21 -16.48 -8.18 -15.65
CA SER A 21 -16.70 -8.40 -17.08
C SER A 21 -16.66 -9.90 -17.44
N ASN A 22 -17.21 -10.25 -18.61
CA ASN A 22 -17.12 -11.63 -19.10
C ASN A 22 -15.68 -12.09 -19.32
N LEU A 23 -14.78 -11.17 -19.66
CA LEU A 23 -13.36 -11.46 -19.85
C LEU A 23 -12.70 -11.80 -18.51
N GLN A 24 -12.96 -11.00 -17.49
CA GLN A 24 -12.47 -11.24 -16.12
C GLN A 24 -12.98 -12.58 -15.56
N LYS A 25 -14.26 -12.93 -15.81
CA LYS A 25 -14.81 -14.25 -15.45
C LYS A 25 -14.10 -15.41 -16.15
N LYS A 26 -13.71 -15.21 -17.43
CA LYS A 26 -12.93 -16.22 -18.16
C LYS A 26 -11.53 -16.39 -17.56
N VAL A 27 -10.87 -15.29 -17.18
CA VAL A 27 -9.57 -15.33 -16.50
C VAL A 27 -9.70 -16.11 -15.20
N GLU A 28 -10.69 -15.79 -14.36
CA GLU A 28 -10.94 -16.48 -13.09
C GLU A 28 -11.12 -17.99 -13.28
N LYS A 29 -11.99 -18.36 -14.21
CA LYS A 29 -12.22 -19.77 -14.55
C LYS A 29 -10.92 -20.44 -14.99
N ARG A 30 -10.14 -19.79 -15.85
CA ARG A 30 -8.89 -20.34 -16.37
C ARG A 30 -7.81 -20.47 -15.27
N MET A 31 -7.73 -19.51 -14.34
CA MET A 31 -6.86 -19.62 -13.17
C MET A 31 -7.18 -20.88 -12.35
N VAL A 32 -8.46 -21.16 -12.11
CA VAL A 32 -8.90 -22.33 -11.35
C VAL A 32 -8.53 -23.63 -12.07
N GLU A 33 -8.80 -23.71 -13.38
CA GLU A 33 -8.47 -24.88 -14.18
C GLU A 33 -6.97 -25.20 -14.16
N LEU A 34 -6.14 -24.20 -14.43
CA LEU A 34 -4.68 -24.35 -14.42
C LEU A 34 -4.13 -24.64 -13.02
N ALA A 35 -4.73 -24.03 -11.99
CA ALA A 35 -4.34 -24.30 -10.61
C ALA A 35 -4.65 -25.76 -10.20
N ASP A 36 -5.79 -26.32 -10.62
CA ASP A 36 -6.12 -27.72 -10.37
C ASP A 36 -5.15 -28.69 -11.09
N GLU A 37 -4.79 -28.38 -12.35
CA GLU A 37 -3.82 -29.17 -13.10
C GLU A 37 -2.43 -29.15 -12.47
N ASN A 38 -1.92 -27.96 -12.15
CA ASN A 38 -0.57 -27.78 -11.63
C ASN A 38 -0.45 -28.24 -10.17
N ALA A 39 -1.49 -28.07 -9.35
CA ALA A 39 -1.53 -28.61 -8.01
C ALA A 39 -1.40 -30.13 -8.00
N LYS A 40 -2.15 -30.82 -8.87
CA LYS A 40 -2.04 -32.30 -9.02
C LYS A 40 -0.63 -32.71 -9.44
N TYR A 41 -0.02 -31.96 -10.36
CA TYR A 41 1.33 -32.24 -10.83
C TYR A 41 2.36 -32.16 -9.69
N LEU A 42 2.20 -31.20 -8.76
CA LEU A 42 3.07 -31.02 -7.61
C LEU A 42 2.65 -31.81 -6.36
N GLY A 43 1.59 -32.61 -6.45
CA GLY A 43 1.09 -33.37 -5.29
C GLY A 43 0.47 -32.51 -4.19
N LEU A 44 -0.01 -31.31 -4.52
CA LEU A 44 -0.60 -30.35 -3.59
C LEU A 44 -2.12 -30.29 -3.75
N SER A 45 -2.81 -29.87 -2.70
CA SER A 45 -4.18 -29.39 -2.85
C SER A 45 -4.17 -28.04 -3.59
N ARG A 46 -5.24 -27.71 -4.32
CA ARG A 46 -5.37 -26.42 -5.00
C ARG A 46 -5.14 -25.23 -4.05
N ARG A 47 -5.65 -25.31 -2.82
CA ARG A 47 -5.46 -24.25 -1.82
C ARG A 47 -3.99 -24.06 -1.45
N GLN A 48 -3.27 -25.13 -1.19
CA GLN A 48 -1.82 -25.06 -0.92
C GLN A 48 -1.05 -24.53 -2.13
N PHE A 49 -1.37 -25.04 -3.31
CA PHE A 49 -0.75 -24.58 -4.57
C PHE A 49 -0.91 -23.08 -4.80
N LEU A 50 -2.14 -22.56 -4.64
CA LEU A 50 -2.41 -21.15 -4.79
C LEU A 50 -1.68 -20.26 -3.78
N GLN A 51 -1.10 -20.79 -2.72
CA GLN A 51 -0.26 -20.06 -1.77
C GLN A 51 1.23 -20.06 -2.15
N THR A 52 1.60 -20.63 -3.29
CA THR A 52 2.99 -20.72 -3.77
C THR A 52 3.28 -19.74 -4.89
N SER A 53 4.57 -19.47 -5.14
CA SER A 53 5.01 -18.71 -6.32
C SER A 53 4.59 -19.37 -7.65
N CYS A 54 4.50 -20.72 -7.69
CA CYS A 54 3.95 -21.43 -8.84
C CYS A 54 2.46 -21.10 -9.07
N GLY A 55 1.69 -20.90 -7.99
CA GLY A 55 0.31 -20.42 -8.05
C GLY A 55 0.22 -19.03 -8.65
N MET A 56 1.10 -18.11 -8.28
CA MET A 56 1.20 -16.78 -8.88
C MET A 56 1.57 -16.85 -10.37
N ALA A 57 2.58 -17.65 -10.73
CA ALA A 57 2.94 -17.87 -12.13
C ALA A 57 1.76 -18.42 -12.95
N THR A 58 0.97 -19.32 -12.36
CA THR A 58 -0.26 -19.87 -12.97
C THR A 58 -1.30 -18.77 -13.20
N ALA A 59 -1.48 -17.84 -12.28
CA ALA A 59 -2.39 -16.71 -12.45
C ALA A 59 -1.98 -15.82 -13.63
N PHE A 60 -0.70 -15.48 -13.75
CA PHE A 60 -0.17 -14.72 -14.88
C PHE A 60 -0.31 -15.46 -16.22
N LEU A 61 -0.13 -16.79 -16.25
CA LEU A 61 -0.37 -17.59 -17.45
C LEU A 61 -1.83 -17.52 -17.89
N ALA A 62 -2.78 -17.67 -16.96
CA ALA A 62 -4.19 -17.56 -17.25
C ALA A 62 -4.55 -16.17 -17.84
N MET A 63 -3.97 -15.11 -17.29
CA MET A 63 -4.13 -13.75 -17.83
C MET A 63 -3.56 -13.64 -19.24
N ASN A 64 -2.35 -14.14 -19.49
CA ASN A 64 -1.75 -14.13 -20.82
C ASN A 64 -2.60 -14.90 -21.85
N GLU A 65 -3.13 -16.05 -21.48
CA GLU A 65 -3.99 -16.86 -22.38
C GLU A 65 -5.30 -16.15 -22.74
N ILE A 66 -5.90 -15.44 -21.80
CA ILE A 66 -7.23 -14.84 -22.01
C ILE A 66 -7.16 -13.42 -22.58
N TYR A 67 -6.21 -12.60 -22.11
CA TYR A 67 -6.07 -11.22 -22.61
C TYR A 67 -5.32 -11.14 -23.95
N GLY A 68 -4.63 -12.21 -24.34
CA GLY A 68 -3.90 -12.28 -25.61
C GLY A 68 -2.49 -11.70 -25.53
N GLY A 69 -1.51 -12.61 -25.47
CA GLY A 69 -0.11 -12.33 -25.82
C GLY A 69 0.78 -11.65 -24.80
N GLY A 70 1.35 -12.43 -23.86
CA GLY A 70 2.66 -12.09 -23.30
C GLY A 70 2.78 -10.80 -22.49
N VAL A 71 1.71 -10.33 -21.84
CA VAL A 71 1.75 -9.17 -20.95
C VAL A 71 2.69 -9.46 -19.77
N PHE A 72 2.61 -10.69 -19.25
CA PHE A 72 3.48 -11.14 -18.17
C PHE A 72 4.55 -12.08 -18.70
N ASN A 73 5.81 -11.78 -18.40
CA ASN A 73 6.94 -12.65 -18.76
C ASN A 73 7.01 -13.84 -17.78
N VAL A 74 6.23 -14.88 -18.07
CA VAL A 74 6.12 -16.09 -17.27
C VAL A 74 5.99 -17.31 -18.18
N SER A 75 6.64 -18.41 -17.82
CA SER A 75 6.61 -19.68 -18.58
C SER A 75 5.72 -20.72 -17.92
N LYS A 76 5.26 -21.70 -18.72
CA LYS A 76 4.54 -22.87 -18.18
C LYS A 76 5.40 -23.71 -17.22
N ALA A 77 6.71 -23.70 -17.40
CA ALA A 77 7.63 -24.39 -16.52
C ALA A 77 7.64 -23.78 -15.12
N GLU A 78 7.65 -22.44 -15.00
CA GLU A 78 7.60 -21.74 -13.71
C GLU A 78 6.31 -22.05 -12.93
N ALA A 79 5.20 -22.34 -13.60
CA ALA A 79 3.97 -22.73 -12.95
C ALA A 79 3.99 -24.16 -12.34
N ARG A 80 5.04 -24.95 -12.63
CA ARG A 80 5.18 -26.38 -12.24
C ARG A 80 6.50 -26.71 -11.55
N ASP A 81 7.39 -25.73 -11.43
CA ASP A 81 8.73 -25.92 -10.88
C ASP A 81 9.04 -24.83 -9.83
N PRO A 82 9.02 -25.18 -8.54
CA PRO A 82 9.36 -24.26 -7.46
C PRO A 82 10.78 -23.69 -7.55
N GLU A 83 11.73 -24.45 -8.12
CA GLU A 83 13.11 -23.99 -8.25
C GLU A 83 13.22 -22.89 -9.33
N LEU A 84 12.47 -23.01 -10.41
CA LEU A 84 12.43 -21.97 -11.45
C LEU A 84 11.77 -20.69 -10.93
N THR A 85 10.74 -20.78 -10.12
CA THR A 85 10.13 -19.58 -9.50
C THR A 85 11.07 -18.94 -8.48
N LEU A 86 11.85 -19.72 -7.76
CA LEU A 86 12.89 -19.21 -6.86
C LEU A 86 14.02 -18.54 -7.66
N ALA A 87 14.47 -19.15 -8.75
CA ALA A 87 15.47 -18.55 -9.65
C ALA A 87 14.99 -17.21 -10.21
N ARG A 88 13.70 -17.11 -10.62
CA ARG A 88 13.08 -15.85 -11.06
C ARG A 88 13.10 -14.80 -9.96
N THR A 89 12.77 -15.17 -8.72
CA THR A 89 12.82 -14.25 -7.58
C THR A 89 14.24 -13.71 -7.37
N ASN A 90 15.23 -14.56 -7.49
CA ASN A 90 16.65 -14.16 -7.37
C ASN A 90 17.08 -13.23 -8.52
N GLU A 91 16.65 -13.48 -9.75
CA GLU A 91 16.90 -12.59 -10.89
C GLU A 91 16.30 -11.19 -10.66
N LEU A 92 15.15 -11.12 -10.02
CA LEU A 92 14.44 -9.87 -9.74
C LEU A 92 14.93 -9.17 -8.45
N SER A 93 15.83 -9.79 -7.67
CA SER A 93 16.32 -9.23 -6.40
C SER A 93 17.00 -7.87 -6.55
N GLY A 94 17.57 -7.58 -7.73
CA GLY A 94 18.15 -6.29 -8.09
C GLY A 94 17.16 -5.24 -8.57
N GLN A 95 15.86 -5.56 -8.66
CA GLN A 95 14.84 -4.61 -9.11
C GLN A 95 14.71 -3.46 -8.14
N PHE A 96 14.59 -2.23 -8.67
CA PHE A 96 14.27 -1.08 -7.84
C PHE A 96 12.79 -1.10 -7.48
N ILE A 97 12.51 -1.21 -6.18
CA ILE A 97 11.16 -1.19 -5.62
C ILE A 97 11.02 0.09 -4.80
N PHE A 98 10.03 0.91 -5.16
CA PHE A 98 9.62 2.08 -4.42
C PHE A 98 8.21 1.86 -3.86
N ASP A 99 8.08 1.92 -2.54
CA ASP A 99 6.79 1.90 -1.85
C ASP A 99 6.34 3.34 -1.62
N ASP A 100 5.35 3.78 -2.38
CA ASP A 100 4.92 5.18 -2.42
C ASP A 100 3.93 5.57 -1.31
N GLN A 101 3.55 4.63 -0.44
CA GLN A 101 2.65 4.91 0.68
C GLN A 101 2.84 3.96 1.85
N THR A 102 3.63 4.37 2.82
CA THR A 102 3.89 3.60 4.04
C THR A 102 3.46 4.36 5.28
N HIS A 103 3.14 3.62 6.33
CA HIS A 103 2.68 4.17 7.62
C HIS A 103 3.20 3.34 8.78
N PHE A 104 3.37 3.99 9.93
CA PHE A 104 3.41 3.34 11.23
C PHE A 104 2.65 4.20 12.26
N LEU A 105 2.41 3.67 13.44
CA LEU A 105 1.72 4.40 14.50
C LEU A 105 2.74 5.03 15.46
N ARG A 106 2.53 6.31 15.78
CA ARG A 106 3.27 6.97 16.87
C ARG A 106 3.10 6.21 18.18
N ASP A 107 4.05 6.35 19.10
CA ASP A 107 4.08 5.55 20.32
C ASP A 107 2.89 5.78 21.25
N ASP A 108 2.42 7.02 21.32
CA ASP A 108 1.30 7.47 22.12
C ASP A 108 -0.06 7.38 21.41
N PHE A 109 -0.17 6.64 20.30
CA PHE A 109 -1.43 6.47 19.59
C PHE A 109 -2.49 5.80 20.48
N PRO A 110 -3.65 6.46 20.75
CA PRO A 110 -4.52 6.06 21.85
C PRO A 110 -5.70 5.18 21.43
N HIS A 111 -5.86 4.84 20.15
CA HIS A 111 -7.08 4.24 19.64
C HIS A 111 -6.89 2.78 19.20
N ASP A 112 -7.32 1.82 20.03
CA ASP A 112 -7.32 0.40 19.69
C ASP A 112 -8.23 0.06 18.51
N ALA A 113 -9.21 0.90 18.20
CA ALA A 113 -10.12 0.69 17.07
C ALA A 113 -9.41 0.61 15.71
N ILE A 114 -8.16 1.11 15.57
CA ILE A 114 -7.34 0.91 14.37
C ILE A 114 -7.07 -0.58 14.09
N LEU A 115 -7.13 -1.45 15.11
CA LEU A 115 -6.97 -2.89 14.96
C LEU A 115 -8.08 -3.52 14.12
N GLY A 116 -9.26 -2.88 14.03
CA GLY A 116 -10.35 -3.33 13.18
C GLY A 116 -9.97 -3.46 11.70
N LEU A 117 -9.04 -2.64 11.21
CA LEU A 117 -8.48 -2.80 9.86
C LEU A 117 -7.67 -4.11 9.74
N GLY A 118 -6.87 -4.42 10.76
CA GLY A 118 -6.12 -5.68 10.82
C GLY A 118 -7.04 -6.89 10.95
N GLU A 119 -8.11 -6.79 11.71
CA GLU A 119 -9.13 -7.84 11.82
C GLU A 119 -9.81 -8.10 10.49
N PHE A 120 -10.20 -7.02 9.78
CA PHE A 120 -10.75 -7.12 8.44
C PHE A 120 -9.76 -7.78 7.47
N ALA A 121 -8.50 -7.37 7.48
CA ALA A 121 -7.45 -7.97 6.66
C ALA A 121 -7.24 -9.45 7.00
N ALA A 122 -7.25 -9.82 8.28
CA ALA A 122 -7.14 -11.19 8.74
C ALA A 122 -8.32 -12.06 8.31
N GLU A 123 -9.51 -11.48 8.23
CA GLU A 123 -10.71 -12.19 7.81
C GLU A 123 -10.81 -12.35 6.30
N HIS A 124 -10.46 -11.30 5.54
CA HIS A 124 -10.76 -11.22 4.11
C HIS A 124 -9.55 -11.35 3.19
N TRP A 125 -8.35 -10.97 3.66
CA TRP A 125 -7.15 -10.90 2.80
C TRP A 125 -6.08 -11.91 3.18
N ASN A 126 -5.72 -12.00 4.46
CA ASN A 126 -4.63 -12.86 4.92
C ASN A 126 -4.98 -13.58 6.22
N PRO A 127 -5.55 -14.79 6.17
CA PRO A 127 -5.95 -15.56 7.35
C PRO A 127 -4.81 -15.87 8.34
N LYS A 128 -3.55 -15.81 7.91
CA LYS A 128 -2.39 -16.02 8.80
C LYS A 128 -2.29 -14.95 9.89
N LEU A 129 -2.79 -13.74 9.64
CA LEU A 129 -2.81 -12.67 10.64
C LEU A 129 -3.62 -13.04 11.88
N LYS A 130 -4.60 -13.97 11.75
CA LYS A 130 -5.36 -14.49 12.92
C LYS A 130 -4.47 -15.29 13.87
N GLU A 131 -3.52 -16.06 13.32
CA GLU A 131 -2.61 -16.92 14.09
C GLU A 131 -1.56 -16.08 14.82
N GLU A 132 -1.18 -14.95 14.25
CA GLU A 132 -0.15 -14.08 14.78
C GLU A 132 -0.63 -13.13 15.87
N GLY A 133 -1.94 -12.94 16.00
CA GLY A 133 -2.57 -11.97 16.90
C GLY A 133 -2.40 -10.52 16.46
N LEU A 134 -3.35 -9.67 16.80
CA LEU A 134 -3.34 -8.25 16.50
C LEU A 134 -3.00 -7.45 17.76
N SER A 135 -2.11 -6.49 17.64
CA SER A 135 -1.79 -5.55 18.70
C SER A 135 -1.23 -4.25 18.13
N LEU A 136 -1.41 -3.13 18.83
CA LEU A 136 -0.84 -1.84 18.40
C LEU A 136 0.69 -1.91 18.23
N THR A 137 1.37 -2.75 19.01
CA THR A 137 2.83 -2.92 18.93
C THR A 137 3.28 -3.33 17.52
N ARG A 138 2.47 -4.10 16.81
CA ARG A 138 2.80 -4.51 15.42
C ARG A 138 2.85 -3.37 14.42
N TYR A 139 2.17 -2.27 14.71
CA TYR A 139 2.13 -1.10 13.85
C TYR A 139 3.14 -0.02 14.25
N LYS A 140 4.01 -0.28 15.24
CA LYS A 140 5.01 0.66 15.72
C LYS A 140 6.26 0.68 14.85
N PHE A 141 7.08 1.71 15.04
CA PHE A 141 8.27 1.99 14.25
C PHE A 141 9.23 0.80 14.10
N GLU A 142 9.49 0.06 15.18
CA GLU A 142 10.41 -1.09 15.13
C GLU A 142 9.96 -2.18 14.17
N ASN A 143 8.67 -2.54 14.21
CA ASN A 143 8.11 -3.51 13.26
C ASN A 143 8.05 -2.96 11.84
N TYR A 144 7.73 -1.68 11.69
CA TYR A 144 7.77 -1.00 10.41
C TYR A 144 9.16 -1.11 9.75
N ILE A 145 10.23 -0.84 10.50
CA ILE A 145 11.59 -1.00 10.01
C ILE A 145 11.89 -2.46 9.64
N ALA A 146 11.48 -3.42 10.49
CA ALA A 146 11.70 -4.83 10.24
C ALA A 146 11.00 -5.31 8.98
N GLU A 147 9.74 -4.96 8.78
CA GLU A 147 8.95 -5.40 7.62
C GLU A 147 9.42 -4.70 6.33
N LEU A 148 9.64 -3.39 6.36
CA LEU A 148 9.92 -2.61 5.17
C LEU A 148 11.37 -2.79 4.67
N TRP A 149 12.36 -2.85 5.58
CA TRP A 149 13.77 -2.79 5.21
C TRP A 149 14.52 -4.12 5.36
N TYR A 150 14.11 -4.98 6.29
CA TYR A 150 14.80 -6.24 6.55
C TYR A 150 14.10 -7.46 5.96
N ARG A 151 12.78 -7.40 5.78
CA ARG A 151 11.98 -8.53 5.29
C ARG A 151 11.41 -8.34 3.89
N SER A 152 11.69 -7.19 3.25
CA SER A 152 11.28 -6.91 1.88
C SER A 152 12.46 -6.44 1.02
N ASP A 153 12.28 -6.45 -0.29
CA ASP A 153 13.24 -5.95 -1.25
C ASP A 153 13.08 -4.45 -1.56
N THR A 154 12.27 -3.73 -0.78
CA THR A 154 12.03 -2.29 -0.94
C THR A 154 13.33 -1.50 -0.87
N LYS A 155 13.57 -0.65 -1.86
CA LYS A 155 14.79 0.18 -1.95
C LYS A 155 14.57 1.59 -1.46
N MET A 156 13.40 2.14 -1.71
CA MET A 156 12.95 3.44 -1.21
C MET A 156 11.50 3.37 -0.78
N ALA A 157 11.13 4.22 0.16
CA ALA A 157 9.74 4.35 0.58
C ALA A 157 9.37 5.81 0.85
N LEU A 158 8.06 6.08 0.83
CA LEU A 158 7.48 7.37 1.17
C LEU A 158 6.64 7.22 2.44
N LEU A 159 7.10 7.82 3.52
CA LEU A 159 6.40 7.82 4.81
C LEU A 159 5.31 8.88 4.83
N SER A 160 4.12 8.48 5.22
CA SER A 160 2.95 9.34 5.25
C SER A 160 2.22 9.26 6.59
N GLY A 161 1.66 10.38 7.03
CA GLY A 161 0.62 10.39 8.05
C GLY A 161 -0.75 10.11 7.43
N ALA A 162 -1.75 9.90 8.27
CA ALA A 162 -3.15 9.83 7.86
C ALA A 162 -3.91 10.92 8.63
N PRO A 163 -4.32 12.02 7.95
CA PRO A 163 -5.05 13.09 8.60
C PRO A 163 -6.50 12.72 8.88
N PHE A 164 -6.96 13.08 10.06
CA PHE A 164 -8.35 13.03 10.47
C PHE A 164 -8.74 14.40 11.02
N ASP A 165 -10.03 14.67 11.17
CA ASP A 165 -10.51 15.91 11.78
C ASP A 165 -10.03 16.04 13.23
N ASP A 166 -10.00 14.92 13.95
CA ASP A 166 -9.43 14.85 15.30
C ASP A 166 -7.96 14.42 15.20
N PRO A 167 -7.00 15.29 15.59
CA PRO A 167 -5.58 14.98 15.52
C PRO A 167 -5.14 13.78 16.36
N THR A 168 -5.93 13.34 17.34
CA THR A 168 -5.61 12.14 18.12
C THR A 168 -5.61 10.87 17.28
N TRP A 169 -6.32 10.87 16.15
CA TRP A 169 -6.36 9.78 15.17
C TRP A 169 -5.25 9.84 14.13
N TRP A 170 -4.46 10.90 14.09
CA TRP A 170 -3.33 10.94 13.16
C TRP A 170 -2.33 9.85 13.50
N LEU A 171 -1.96 9.07 12.50
CA LEU A 171 -0.96 8.00 12.67
C LEU A 171 0.39 8.60 13.04
N LEU A 172 0.77 9.69 12.36
CA LEU A 172 1.99 10.47 12.57
C LEU A 172 1.71 11.95 12.33
N GLY A 173 2.30 12.81 13.14
CA GLY A 173 2.38 14.25 12.86
C GLY A 173 3.54 14.60 11.94
N ASN A 174 3.55 15.82 11.40
CA ASN A 174 4.56 16.27 10.44
C ASN A 174 5.99 16.19 10.99
N ASP A 175 6.21 16.61 12.22
CA ASP A 175 7.53 16.53 12.86
C ASP A 175 8.01 15.08 13.06
N GLN A 176 7.09 14.16 13.37
CA GLN A 176 7.41 12.73 13.53
C GLN A 176 7.79 12.08 12.20
N ILE A 177 7.10 12.44 11.10
CA ILE A 177 7.44 11.97 9.76
C ILE A 177 8.86 12.40 9.39
N VAL A 178 9.18 13.67 9.62
CA VAL A 178 10.51 14.21 9.30
C VAL A 178 11.59 13.58 10.16
N ALA A 179 11.35 13.46 11.46
CA ALA A 179 12.31 12.82 12.38
C ALA A 179 12.60 11.36 11.97
N ALA A 180 11.56 10.60 11.60
CA ALA A 180 11.73 9.23 11.15
C ALA A 180 12.45 9.14 9.79
N ARG A 181 12.09 10.01 8.84
CA ARG A 181 12.75 10.13 7.52
C ARG A 181 14.25 10.39 7.69
N ASP A 182 14.57 11.40 8.45
CA ASP A 182 15.95 11.84 8.60
C ASP A 182 16.78 10.79 9.35
N MET A 183 16.24 10.19 10.41
CA MET A 183 16.91 9.10 11.14
C MET A 183 17.19 7.90 10.24
N ILE A 184 16.23 7.48 9.39
CA ILE A 184 16.42 6.35 8.45
C ILE A 184 17.49 6.69 7.43
N ASN A 185 17.47 7.89 6.85
CA ASN A 185 18.41 8.32 5.84
C ASN A 185 19.84 8.48 6.41
N ASP A 186 19.97 9.03 7.59
CA ASP A 186 21.24 9.16 8.29
C ASP A 186 21.85 7.79 8.60
N PHE A 187 21.04 6.86 9.11
CA PHE A 187 21.47 5.49 9.38
C PHE A 187 21.89 4.75 8.11
N ALA A 188 21.14 4.93 7.01
CA ALA A 188 21.44 4.31 5.73
C ALA A 188 22.62 4.96 4.99
N GLY A 189 23.03 6.18 5.37
CA GLY A 189 24.05 6.97 4.65
C GLY A 189 23.63 7.38 3.23
N THR A 190 22.33 7.31 2.93
CA THR A 190 21.76 7.64 1.61
C THR A 190 20.24 7.85 1.75
N THR A 191 19.63 8.45 0.73
CA THR A 191 18.17 8.66 0.70
C THR A 191 17.45 7.32 0.45
N ARG A 192 16.86 6.78 1.50
CA ARG A 192 16.00 5.58 1.48
C ARG A 192 14.55 5.93 1.80
N MET A 193 14.31 6.98 2.58
CA MET A 193 13.00 7.43 3.01
C MET A 193 12.71 8.84 2.50
N LEU A 194 11.57 9.00 1.87
CA LEU A 194 10.94 10.28 1.60
C LEU A 194 9.83 10.52 2.62
N GLY A 195 9.37 11.76 2.77
CA GLY A 195 8.31 12.09 3.72
C GLY A 195 7.26 13.03 3.13
N HIS A 196 5.99 12.70 3.35
CA HIS A 196 4.90 13.65 3.19
C HIS A 196 4.87 14.63 4.37
N SER A 197 4.30 15.82 4.15
CA SER A 197 3.63 16.56 5.22
C SER A 197 2.12 16.45 5.04
N VAL A 198 1.44 16.28 6.15
CA VAL A 198 -0.02 16.24 6.22
C VAL A 198 -0.56 17.67 6.16
N ILE A 199 -1.57 17.89 5.35
CA ILE A 199 -2.36 19.12 5.32
C ILE A 199 -3.83 18.81 5.59
N THR A 200 -4.51 19.75 6.24
CA THR A 200 -5.93 19.64 6.62
C THR A 200 -6.72 20.86 6.14
N PRO A 201 -6.90 21.02 4.82
CA PRO A 201 -7.55 22.21 4.26
C PRO A 201 -8.87 22.54 4.92
N LYS A 202 -9.15 23.84 5.12
CA LYS A 202 -10.31 24.40 5.82
C LYS A 202 -10.31 24.24 7.34
N GLN A 203 -9.41 23.49 7.96
CA GLN A 203 -9.25 23.50 9.40
C GLN A 203 -8.47 24.76 9.85
N ASP A 204 -8.71 25.23 11.07
CA ASP A 204 -8.04 26.41 11.60
C ASP A 204 -6.52 26.22 11.62
N GLY A 205 -5.78 27.20 11.11
CA GLY A 205 -4.30 27.18 11.11
C GLY A 205 -3.64 26.23 10.08
N TRP A 206 -4.41 25.55 9.24
CA TRP A 206 -3.86 24.57 8.30
C TRP A 206 -2.85 25.17 7.31
N MET A 207 -3.07 26.42 6.87
CA MET A 207 -2.14 27.08 5.94
C MET A 207 -0.86 27.51 6.64
N ASP A 208 -0.95 27.98 7.88
CA ASP A 208 0.23 28.36 8.69
C ASP A 208 1.12 27.11 8.94
N GLU A 209 0.50 25.98 9.23
CA GLU A 209 1.22 24.71 9.37
C GLU A 209 1.83 24.26 8.05
N ALA A 210 1.13 24.41 6.93
CA ALA A 210 1.68 24.10 5.61
C ALA A 210 2.89 24.99 5.29
N GLU A 211 2.83 26.30 5.59
CA GLU A 211 3.94 27.22 5.41
C GLU A 211 5.12 26.88 6.32
N ARG A 212 4.86 26.51 7.58
CA ARG A 212 5.89 26.02 8.50
C ARG A 212 6.54 24.74 7.92
N ALA A 213 5.75 23.82 7.43
CA ALA A 213 6.27 22.59 6.84
C ALA A 213 7.16 22.89 5.62
N MET A 214 6.76 23.83 4.75
CA MET A 214 7.57 24.27 3.60
C MET A 214 8.91 24.86 4.04
N ALA A 215 8.89 25.69 5.08
CA ALA A 215 10.09 26.42 5.56
C ALA A 215 11.05 25.52 6.34
N GLU A 216 10.54 24.72 7.26
CA GLU A 216 11.32 24.02 8.28
C GLU A 216 11.46 22.52 7.98
N LEU A 217 10.36 21.84 7.59
CA LEU A 217 10.31 20.39 7.46
C LEU A 217 10.70 19.88 6.07
N LYS A 218 10.52 20.71 5.05
CA LYS A 218 10.88 20.42 3.64
C LYS A 218 10.39 19.03 3.20
N PRO A 219 9.07 18.81 3.18
CA PRO A 219 8.51 17.53 2.75
C PRO A 219 8.81 17.28 1.27
N ASN A 220 8.77 16.00 0.88
CA ASN A 220 8.91 15.64 -0.52
C ASN A 220 7.61 15.80 -1.30
N SER A 221 6.47 15.67 -0.61
CA SER A 221 5.12 15.85 -1.17
C SER A 221 4.11 16.01 -0.02
N TRP A 222 2.82 16.04 -0.34
CA TRP A 222 1.73 16.32 0.59
C TRP A 222 0.77 15.14 0.73
N LYS A 223 0.14 15.04 1.89
CA LYS A 223 -0.92 14.06 2.16
C LYS A 223 -2.13 14.73 2.76
N SER A 224 -3.30 14.44 2.20
CA SER A 224 -4.59 14.85 2.76
C SER A 224 -5.72 13.92 2.31
N TYR A 225 -6.88 14.07 2.92
CA TYR A 225 -8.14 13.46 2.49
C TYR A 225 -9.16 14.54 2.16
N THR A 226 -9.82 14.41 1.00
CA THR A 226 -10.77 15.43 0.52
C THR A 226 -12.11 15.39 1.25
N ILE A 227 -12.57 14.22 1.65
CA ILE A 227 -13.87 13.98 2.27
C ILE A 227 -13.78 13.23 3.61
N GLY A 228 -12.57 12.85 4.02
CA GLY A 228 -12.33 12.03 5.20
C GLY A 228 -12.48 10.53 4.93
N ASP A 229 -12.58 9.76 6.00
CA ASP A 229 -12.83 8.33 5.96
C ASP A 229 -14.30 8.03 5.62
N PRO A 230 -14.63 7.01 4.82
CA PRO A 230 -16.01 6.64 4.51
C PRO A 230 -16.87 6.34 5.73
N LEU A 231 -16.28 5.85 6.82
CA LEU A 231 -16.97 5.58 8.08
C LEU A 231 -17.04 6.81 8.99
N SER A 232 -16.19 7.82 8.73
CA SER A 232 -16.12 9.06 9.49
C SER A 232 -15.87 10.25 8.55
N PRO A 233 -16.92 10.71 7.82
CA PRO A 233 -16.77 11.84 6.90
C PRO A 233 -16.26 13.09 7.61
N SER A 234 -15.34 13.82 6.95
CA SER A 234 -14.79 15.06 7.47
C SER A 234 -15.86 16.15 7.58
N LYS A 235 -15.79 16.95 8.64
CA LYS A 235 -16.56 18.20 8.80
C LYS A 235 -16.04 19.33 7.90
N TYR A 236 -14.86 19.15 7.30
CA TYR A 236 -14.15 20.13 6.47
C TYR A 236 -13.91 19.59 5.05
N PRO A 237 -14.94 19.14 4.33
CA PRO A 237 -14.74 18.61 3.00
C PRO A 237 -14.20 19.69 2.05
N TRP A 238 -13.29 19.31 1.18
CA TRP A 238 -12.68 20.21 0.20
C TRP A 238 -12.47 19.49 -1.14
N ARG A 239 -12.10 20.23 -2.16
CA ARG A 239 -11.89 19.72 -3.51
C ARG A 239 -10.51 20.17 -4.01
N LEU A 240 -9.88 19.34 -4.83
CA LEU A 240 -8.58 19.66 -5.46
C LEU A 240 -8.66 20.93 -6.34
N ASP A 241 -9.83 21.20 -6.92
CA ASP A 241 -10.12 22.35 -7.78
C ASP A 241 -10.74 23.54 -7.02
N ASP A 242 -10.64 23.59 -5.70
CA ASP A 242 -11.13 24.74 -4.91
C ASP A 242 -10.15 25.92 -5.05
N GLU A 243 -10.55 26.88 -5.92
CA GLU A 243 -9.72 28.05 -6.24
C GLU A 243 -9.39 28.92 -5.03
N LYS A 244 -10.27 28.97 -4.03
CA LYS A 244 -10.07 29.81 -2.85
C LYS A 244 -9.22 29.15 -1.77
N VAL A 245 -9.27 27.84 -1.67
CA VAL A 245 -8.59 27.07 -0.63
C VAL A 245 -7.28 26.49 -1.17
N MET A 246 -7.33 25.80 -2.30
CA MET A 246 -6.20 25.01 -2.76
C MET A 246 -5.25 25.76 -3.71
N TYR A 247 -5.74 26.68 -4.54
CA TYR A 247 -4.85 27.39 -5.47
C TYR A 247 -3.80 28.24 -4.76
N PRO A 248 -4.11 28.98 -3.68
CA PRO A 248 -3.08 29.66 -2.90
C PRO A 248 -2.05 28.73 -2.28
N PHE A 249 -2.48 27.55 -1.86
CA PHE A 249 -1.59 26.51 -1.35
C PHE A 249 -0.67 25.97 -2.45
N TYR A 250 -1.22 25.63 -3.63
CA TYR A 250 -0.41 25.14 -4.75
C TYR A 250 0.64 26.16 -5.20
N GLU A 251 0.28 27.45 -5.26
CA GLU A 251 1.24 28.50 -5.60
C GLU A 251 2.41 28.58 -4.59
N LYS A 252 2.11 28.45 -3.29
CA LYS A 252 3.13 28.44 -2.24
C LYS A 252 4.00 27.20 -2.32
N SER A 253 3.40 26.02 -2.49
CA SER A 253 4.10 24.74 -2.61
C SER A 253 5.04 24.74 -3.83
N LEU A 254 4.58 25.19 -4.97
CA LEU A 254 5.41 25.35 -6.19
C LEU A 254 6.58 26.31 -5.97
N LYS A 255 6.35 27.45 -5.31
CA LYS A 255 7.43 28.41 -4.96
C LYS A 255 8.46 27.80 -4.01
N ALA A 256 8.03 26.91 -3.12
CA ALA A 256 8.90 26.15 -2.22
C ALA A 256 9.62 24.98 -2.91
N GLY A 257 9.29 24.67 -4.17
CA GLY A 257 9.87 23.55 -4.91
C GLY A 257 9.36 22.17 -4.47
N ILE A 258 8.18 22.12 -3.84
CA ILE A 258 7.57 20.89 -3.35
C ILE A 258 6.48 20.46 -4.33
N ASN A 259 6.52 19.20 -4.74
CA ASN A 259 5.51 18.63 -5.64
C ASN A 259 4.15 18.51 -4.93
N THR A 260 3.09 18.81 -5.67
CA THR A 260 1.70 18.73 -5.20
C THR A 260 0.92 17.72 -6.03
#